data_5e8b3551c1f589a617c0d2b384548aa6
#
_entry.id   5e8b3551c1f589a617c0d2b384548aa6
#
_cell.length_a   1.000
_cell.length_b   1.000
_cell.length_c   1.000
_cell.angle_alpha   90.00
_cell.angle_beta   90.00
_cell.angle_gamma   90.00
#
_symmetry.space_group_name_H-M   'P 1'
#
loop_
_entity.id
_entity.type
_entity.pdbx_description
1 polymer ?
#
loop_
_entity_poly.entity_id
_entity_poly.type
_entity_poly.pdbx_seq_one_letter_code
_entity_poly.pdbx_strand_id
1 'polypeptide(L)'
;LIGILVAFLGAAILTYFVGFEDMEKKAESEESIKIEKGSIRITSPVEGEAIKLEDVKDEVFSSEAMGKGFAVMPTTGEVLAPEDCTVSVIFPTKHAIGLTLDSGIELLIHIGMNTVDLNGKFFEQHVQAGMHVTKGTKIVSFDKEAIEKAGYDVTVPVVVSNSNLFKSIETISNGHVDENIEVICVEIK
;
A
#
# COMPACT_ATOMS: atom_id res chain seq x y z
N LEU A 1 -22.59 7.89 -13.19
CA LEU A 1 -21.54 7.17 -13.95
C LEU A 1 -20.26 6.99 -13.15
N ILE A 2 -19.88 7.94 -12.30
CA ILE A 2 -18.66 7.91 -11.45
C ILE A 2 -18.75 6.78 -10.40
N GLY A 3 -19.92 6.56 -9.80
CA GLY A 3 -20.14 5.50 -8.80
C GLY A 3 -19.94 4.08 -9.31
N ILE A 4 -20.16 3.84 -10.60
CA ILE A 4 -19.96 2.51 -11.22
C ILE A 4 -18.48 2.21 -11.45
N LEU A 5 -17.67 3.24 -11.73
CA LEU A 5 -16.23 3.08 -11.96
C LEU A 5 -15.47 2.77 -10.66
N VAL A 6 -15.86 3.42 -9.56
CA VAL A 6 -15.28 3.19 -8.23
C VAL A 6 -15.62 1.77 -7.73
N ALA A 7 -16.85 1.32 -7.95
CA ALA A 7 -17.26 -0.05 -7.62
C ALA A 7 -16.48 -1.10 -8.43
N PHE A 8 -16.14 -0.77 -9.70
CA PHE A 8 -15.33 -1.65 -10.55
C PHE A 8 -13.86 -1.73 -10.10
N LEU A 9 -13.29 -0.62 -9.61
CA LEU A 9 -11.91 -0.61 -9.12
C LEU A 9 -11.79 -1.38 -7.79
N GLY A 10 -12.70 -1.14 -6.85
CA GLY A 10 -12.77 -1.89 -5.60
C GLY A 10 -13.03 -3.38 -5.83
N ALA A 11 -13.93 -3.72 -6.75
CA ALA A 11 -14.21 -5.10 -7.11
C ALA A 11 -13.03 -5.76 -7.87
N ALA A 12 -12.32 -5.02 -8.72
CA ALA A 12 -11.15 -5.54 -9.44
C ALA A 12 -9.97 -5.79 -8.48
N ILE A 13 -9.73 -4.91 -7.52
CA ILE A 13 -8.72 -5.11 -6.49
C ILE A 13 -9.10 -6.28 -5.59
N LEU A 14 -10.35 -6.33 -5.12
CA LEU A 14 -10.83 -7.41 -4.26
C LEU A 14 -10.84 -8.76 -5.02
N THR A 15 -11.27 -8.77 -6.29
CA THR A 15 -11.31 -9.98 -7.13
C THR A 15 -9.90 -10.46 -7.49
N TYR A 16 -8.94 -9.56 -7.64
CA TYR A 16 -7.55 -9.94 -7.87
C TYR A 16 -6.92 -10.57 -6.62
N PHE A 17 -7.19 -10.02 -5.44
CA PHE A 17 -6.74 -10.61 -4.16
C PHE A 17 -7.49 -11.90 -3.83
N VAL A 18 -8.81 -11.97 -4.05
CA VAL A 18 -9.63 -13.16 -3.77
C VAL A 18 -9.45 -14.24 -4.86
N GLY A 19 -9.25 -13.86 -6.12
CA GLY A 19 -9.02 -14.80 -7.22
C GLY A 19 -7.65 -15.49 -7.16
N PHE A 20 -6.73 -15.01 -6.32
CA PHE A 20 -5.46 -15.71 -6.04
C PHE A 20 -5.66 -16.88 -5.05
N GLU A 21 -6.70 -16.85 -4.22
CA GLU A 21 -7.02 -17.96 -3.30
C GLU A 21 -7.60 -19.20 -4.00
N ASP A 22 -8.17 -19.04 -5.23
CA ASP A 22 -8.75 -20.15 -6.00
C ASP A 22 -7.73 -20.92 -6.87
N MET A 23 -6.50 -20.46 -6.93
CA MET A 23 -5.44 -21.15 -7.64
C MET A 23 -4.37 -21.67 -6.67
N GLU A 24 -4.75 -22.51 -5.74
CA GLU A 24 -3.91 -23.63 -5.31
C GLU A 24 -4.37 -24.24 -4.00
N LYS A 25 -5.19 -25.23 -4.11
CA LYS A 25 -5.05 -26.39 -3.25
C LYS A 25 -3.77 -27.11 -3.68
N LYS A 26 -2.63 -26.65 -3.19
CA LYS A 26 -1.46 -27.50 -3.13
C LYS A 26 -0.49 -27.06 -2.04
N ALA A 27 -0.35 -27.98 -1.10
CA ALA A 27 0.72 -28.15 -0.12
C ALA A 27 0.80 -27.14 1.03
N GLU A 28 0.20 -27.52 2.16
CA GLU A 28 0.89 -27.75 3.45
C GLU A 28 2.34 -27.26 3.50
N SER A 29 2.50 -26.09 4.03
CA SER A 29 3.40 -25.80 5.13
C SER A 29 2.83 -24.57 5.85
N GLU A 30 1.95 -24.78 6.80
CA GLU A 30 1.71 -23.81 7.86
C GLU A 30 3.00 -23.64 8.66
N GLU A 31 3.94 -22.88 8.14
CA GLU A 31 4.88 -22.19 9.00
C GLU A 31 4.07 -21.11 9.70
N SER A 32 3.50 -21.50 10.85
CA SER A 32 2.88 -20.58 11.78
C SER A 32 3.91 -19.51 12.12
N ILE A 33 3.76 -18.33 11.55
CA ILE A 33 4.51 -17.15 11.96
C ILE A 33 4.30 -17.01 13.45
N LYS A 34 5.34 -17.26 14.25
CA LYS A 34 5.34 -17.02 15.70
C LYS A 34 5.29 -15.51 15.90
N ILE A 35 4.07 -14.98 15.91
CA ILE A 35 3.81 -13.59 16.25
C ILE A 35 3.97 -13.51 17.77
N GLU A 36 5.11 -12.98 18.24
CA GLU A 36 5.30 -12.71 19.66
C GLU A 36 4.31 -11.62 20.11
N LYS A 37 3.80 -11.74 21.34
CA LYS A 37 2.93 -10.71 21.96
C LYS A 37 3.66 -9.38 21.96
N GLY A 38 3.26 -8.46 21.09
CA GLY A 38 3.90 -7.16 20.94
C GLY A 38 3.18 -6.25 19.97
N SER A 39 3.77 -5.12 19.71
CA SER A 39 3.41 -4.21 18.65
C SER A 39 4.50 -4.19 17.59
N ILE A 40 4.09 -4.12 16.33
CA ILE A 40 4.99 -3.93 15.18
C ILE A 40 4.85 -2.48 14.74
N ARG A 41 5.99 -1.85 14.44
CA ARG A 41 6.05 -0.47 13.99
C ARG A 41 6.60 -0.42 12.58
N ILE A 42 5.89 0.23 11.68
CA ILE A 42 6.19 0.30 10.25
C ILE A 42 6.55 1.73 9.90
N THR A 43 7.64 1.90 9.16
CA THR A 43 8.08 3.21 8.66
C THR A 43 7.32 3.60 7.40
N SER A 44 7.43 4.87 6.99
CA SER A 44 6.79 5.32 5.77
C SER A 44 7.47 4.76 4.52
N PRO A 45 6.72 4.19 3.57
CA PRO A 45 7.28 3.79 2.28
C PRO A 45 7.47 4.96 1.31
N VAL A 46 6.99 6.16 1.68
CA VAL A 46 7.01 7.36 0.83
C VAL A 46 7.40 8.56 1.67
N GLU A 47 8.31 9.39 1.16
CA GLU A 47 8.67 10.64 1.79
C GLU A 47 7.65 11.75 1.47
N GLY A 48 7.20 12.47 2.51
CA GLY A 48 6.24 13.57 2.37
C GLY A 48 5.54 13.94 3.66
N GLU A 49 4.36 14.55 3.54
CA GLU A 49 3.51 14.92 4.68
C GLU A 49 2.45 13.84 4.91
N ALA A 50 2.49 13.21 6.07
CA ALA A 50 1.49 12.23 6.46
C ALA A 50 0.17 12.91 6.85
N ILE A 51 -0.92 12.40 6.31
CA ILE A 51 -2.29 12.81 6.59
C ILE A 51 -3.13 11.59 6.97
N LYS A 52 -4.26 11.82 7.62
CA LYS A 52 -5.19 10.73 7.94
C LYS A 52 -5.89 10.22 6.67
N LEU A 53 -6.27 8.95 6.64
CA LEU A 53 -7.07 8.40 5.54
C LEU A 53 -8.40 9.12 5.35
N GLU A 54 -9.04 9.57 6.44
CA GLU A 54 -10.30 10.32 6.40
C GLU A 54 -10.22 11.64 5.61
N ASP A 55 -9.00 12.21 5.48
CA ASP A 55 -8.74 13.45 4.75
C ASP A 55 -8.48 13.22 3.24
N VAL A 56 -8.36 11.96 2.80
CA VAL A 56 -8.16 11.63 1.38
C VAL A 56 -9.44 11.86 0.59
N LYS A 57 -9.33 12.51 -0.55
CA LYS A 57 -10.46 12.84 -1.43
C LYS A 57 -10.93 11.65 -2.28
N ASP A 58 -11.03 10.49 -1.67
CA ASP A 58 -11.52 9.26 -2.29
C ASP A 58 -12.27 8.44 -1.24
N GLU A 59 -13.51 8.07 -1.53
CA GLU A 59 -14.41 7.40 -0.58
C GLU A 59 -13.93 5.99 -0.20
N VAL A 60 -13.25 5.31 -1.10
CA VAL A 60 -12.74 3.95 -0.86
C VAL A 60 -11.64 3.96 0.23
N PHE A 61 -10.77 4.98 0.19
CA PHE A 61 -9.71 5.12 1.19
C PHE A 61 -10.20 5.83 2.46
N SER A 62 -10.94 6.94 2.32
CA SER A 62 -11.39 7.72 3.47
C SER A 62 -12.38 6.99 4.38
N SER A 63 -13.11 6.01 3.85
CA SER A 63 -13.98 5.13 4.65
C SER A 63 -13.28 3.92 5.27
N GLU A 64 -11.96 3.79 5.08
CA GLU A 64 -11.16 2.60 5.48
C GLU A 64 -11.66 1.27 4.89
N ALA A 65 -12.41 1.29 3.79
CA ALA A 65 -12.95 0.07 3.16
C ALA A 65 -11.86 -0.90 2.68
N MET A 66 -10.66 -0.39 2.37
CA MET A 66 -9.50 -1.18 1.95
C MET A 66 -8.57 -1.57 3.10
N GLY A 67 -8.85 -1.12 4.31
CA GLY A 67 -8.04 -1.35 5.50
C GLY A 67 -7.68 -0.05 6.20
N LYS A 68 -7.10 -0.17 7.40
CA LYS A 68 -6.62 0.96 8.19
C LYS A 68 -5.23 1.39 7.78
N GLY A 69 -4.92 2.67 7.95
CA GLY A 69 -3.60 3.20 7.61
C GLY A 69 -3.55 4.71 7.61
N PHE A 70 -2.77 5.26 6.72
CA PHE A 70 -2.56 6.69 6.54
C PHE A 70 -2.39 7.02 5.04
N ALA A 71 -2.27 8.28 4.72
CA ALA A 71 -1.85 8.69 3.39
C ALA A 71 -0.68 9.67 3.47
N VAL A 72 0.07 9.79 2.39
CA VAL A 72 1.18 10.74 2.27
C VAL A 72 0.94 11.67 1.10
N MET A 73 1.09 12.97 1.32
CA MET A 73 1.28 13.95 0.24
C MET A 73 2.78 13.93 -0.11
N PRO A 74 3.19 13.29 -1.22
CA PRO A 74 4.59 12.98 -1.47
C PRO A 74 5.39 14.24 -1.81
N THR A 75 6.60 14.35 -1.27
CA THR A 75 7.59 15.36 -1.66
C THR A 75 8.54 14.82 -2.73
N THR A 76 8.72 13.50 -2.78
CA THR A 76 9.51 12.79 -3.79
C THR A 76 8.62 11.88 -4.63
N GLY A 77 9.15 11.34 -5.71
CA GLY A 77 8.46 10.40 -6.60
C GLY A 77 8.93 8.96 -6.40
N GLU A 78 9.12 8.51 -5.16
CA GLU A 78 9.68 7.18 -4.88
C GLU A 78 8.84 6.42 -3.86
N VAL A 79 8.67 5.11 -4.11
CA VAL A 79 8.12 4.15 -3.15
C VAL A 79 9.20 3.16 -2.77
N LEU A 80 9.52 3.11 -1.49
CA LEU A 80 10.54 2.24 -0.91
C LEU A 80 9.90 1.12 -0.08
N ALA A 81 10.58 0.01 0.07
CA ALA A 81 10.18 -1.03 1.02
C ALA A 81 10.31 -0.51 2.46
N PRO A 82 9.21 -0.47 3.26
CA PRO A 82 9.25 0.06 4.62
C PRO A 82 9.92 -0.90 5.61
N GLU A 83 9.95 -2.19 5.27
CA GLU A 83 10.61 -3.30 5.97
C GLU A 83 11.06 -4.34 4.96
N ASP A 84 11.77 -5.37 5.42
CA ASP A 84 12.01 -6.57 4.62
C ASP A 84 10.66 -7.22 4.27
N CYS A 85 10.45 -7.48 2.99
CA CYS A 85 9.13 -7.89 2.52
C CYS A 85 9.18 -8.63 1.18
N THR A 86 8.12 -9.36 0.88
CA THR A 86 7.85 -9.88 -0.46
C THR A 86 6.94 -8.92 -1.21
N VAL A 87 7.30 -8.57 -2.44
CA VAL A 87 6.45 -7.82 -3.35
C VAL A 87 5.35 -8.75 -3.85
N SER A 88 4.16 -8.69 -3.26
CA SER A 88 3.07 -9.63 -3.56
C SER A 88 2.44 -9.34 -4.91
N VAL A 89 2.28 -8.07 -5.25
CA VAL A 89 1.73 -7.63 -6.54
C VAL A 89 2.24 -6.24 -6.92
N ILE A 90 2.44 -6.02 -8.21
CA ILE A 90 2.51 -4.69 -8.82
C ILE A 90 1.48 -4.69 -9.94
N PHE A 91 0.52 -3.77 -9.87
CA PHE A 91 -0.52 -3.68 -10.89
C PHE A 91 0.09 -3.33 -12.26
N PRO A 92 -0.48 -3.80 -13.37
CA PRO A 92 0.09 -3.57 -14.71
C PRO A 92 0.33 -2.09 -15.04
N THR A 93 -0.50 -1.21 -14.50
CA THR A 93 -0.38 0.26 -14.60
C THR A 93 0.54 0.87 -13.54
N LYS A 94 1.15 0.05 -12.66
CA LYS A 94 2.17 0.40 -11.65
C LYS A 94 1.74 1.42 -10.59
N HIS A 95 0.48 1.84 -10.61
CA HIS A 95 -0.07 2.82 -9.67
C HIS A 95 -0.41 2.21 -8.30
N ALA A 96 -0.50 0.89 -8.21
CA ALA A 96 -0.81 0.18 -6.96
C ALA A 96 0.14 -1.00 -6.75
N ILE A 97 0.54 -1.19 -5.50
CA ILE A 97 1.56 -2.14 -5.07
C ILE A 97 1.06 -2.85 -3.81
N GLY A 98 1.13 -4.17 -3.79
CA GLY A 98 0.91 -4.97 -2.59
C GLY A 98 2.24 -5.52 -2.08
N LEU A 99 2.47 -5.41 -0.79
CA LEU A 99 3.63 -5.94 -0.08
C LEU A 99 3.17 -6.87 1.04
N THR A 100 3.83 -8.00 1.21
CA THR A 100 3.71 -8.82 2.41
C THR A 100 5.00 -8.68 3.20
N LEU A 101 4.94 -7.99 4.33
CA LEU A 101 6.08 -7.79 5.22
C LEU A 101 6.45 -9.12 5.89
N ASP A 102 7.71 -9.29 6.26
CA ASP A 102 8.18 -10.50 6.97
C ASP A 102 7.47 -10.68 8.31
N SER A 103 6.92 -9.60 8.87
CA SER A 103 6.03 -9.60 10.03
C SER A 103 4.64 -10.17 9.76
N GLY A 104 4.29 -10.49 8.51
CA GLY A 104 2.96 -10.98 8.09
C GLY A 104 1.92 -9.88 7.88
N ILE A 105 2.32 -8.62 7.98
CA ILE A 105 1.45 -7.48 7.66
C ILE A 105 1.40 -7.31 6.13
N GLU A 106 0.19 -7.15 5.60
CA GLU A 106 -0.03 -6.87 4.18
C GLU A 106 -0.32 -5.40 3.97
N LEU A 107 0.51 -4.75 3.16
CA LEU A 107 0.34 -3.35 2.78
C LEU A 107 -0.15 -3.22 1.35
N LEU A 108 -1.13 -2.35 1.14
CA LEU A 108 -1.48 -1.81 -0.16
C LEU A 108 -1.03 -0.35 -0.20
N ILE A 109 -0.22 -0.01 -1.20
CA ILE A 109 0.26 1.34 -1.49
C ILE A 109 -0.36 1.77 -2.82
N HIS A 110 -1.11 2.86 -2.83
CA HIS A 110 -1.77 3.35 -4.03
C HIS A 110 -1.26 4.75 -4.39
N ILE A 111 -0.63 4.92 -5.54
CA ILE A 111 0.04 6.15 -5.94
C ILE A 111 -0.92 7.04 -6.72
N GLY A 112 -1.39 8.09 -6.08
CA GLY A 112 -2.32 9.07 -6.64
C GLY A 112 -3.76 8.56 -6.77
N MET A 113 -4.69 9.48 -7.02
CA MET A 113 -6.11 9.15 -7.19
C MET A 113 -6.45 9.03 -8.68
N ASN A 114 -7.13 7.95 -9.06
CA ASN A 114 -7.54 7.63 -10.45
C ASN A 114 -6.36 7.49 -11.43
N THR A 115 -5.14 7.35 -10.97
CA THR A 115 -3.93 7.25 -11.79
C THR A 115 -3.82 5.96 -12.60
N VAL A 116 -4.72 5.00 -12.36
CA VAL A 116 -4.94 3.84 -13.26
C VAL A 116 -5.20 4.28 -14.69
N ASP A 117 -5.88 5.40 -14.90
CA ASP A 117 -6.23 5.95 -16.23
C ASP A 117 -5.00 6.42 -17.02
N LEU A 118 -3.85 6.63 -16.35
CA LEU A 118 -2.58 6.95 -16.99
C LEU A 118 -1.96 5.74 -17.71
N ASN A 119 -2.51 4.52 -17.53
CA ASN A 119 -2.05 3.30 -18.17
C ASN A 119 -0.54 3.04 -18.00
N GLY A 120 0.00 3.36 -16.82
CA GLY A 120 1.42 3.18 -16.48
C GLY A 120 2.34 4.30 -16.95
N LYS A 121 1.81 5.33 -17.60
CA LYS A 121 2.59 6.52 -17.97
C LYS A 121 3.01 7.26 -16.71
N PHE A 122 4.26 7.70 -16.67
CA PHE A 122 4.89 8.37 -15.53
C PHE A 122 5.25 7.47 -14.34
N PHE A 123 5.17 6.15 -14.51
CA PHE A 123 5.57 5.17 -13.50
C PHE A 123 6.67 4.25 -14.01
N GLU A 124 7.67 4.00 -13.19
CA GLU A 124 8.75 3.07 -13.47
C GLU A 124 8.84 2.04 -12.34
N GLN A 125 8.82 0.77 -12.71
CA GLN A 125 8.93 -0.38 -11.80
C GLN A 125 10.40 -0.81 -11.73
N HIS A 126 10.94 -0.99 -10.50
CA HIS A 126 12.33 -1.39 -10.26
C HIS A 126 12.49 -2.83 -9.78
N VAL A 127 11.41 -3.45 -9.33
CA VAL A 127 11.35 -4.83 -8.84
C VAL A 127 10.20 -5.58 -9.50
N GLN A 128 10.12 -6.90 -9.32
CA GLN A 128 9.04 -7.72 -9.88
C GLN A 128 8.21 -8.35 -8.75
N ALA A 129 6.94 -8.64 -9.03
CA ALA A 129 6.11 -9.43 -8.13
C ALA A 129 6.76 -10.80 -7.86
N GLY A 130 6.68 -11.25 -6.62
CA GLY A 130 7.33 -12.46 -6.11
C GLY A 130 8.75 -12.25 -5.59
N MET A 131 9.37 -11.07 -5.80
CA MET A 131 10.70 -10.79 -5.25
C MET A 131 10.62 -10.47 -3.76
N HIS A 132 11.52 -11.05 -2.97
CA HIS A 132 11.81 -10.61 -1.63
C HIS A 132 12.86 -9.49 -1.69
N VAL A 133 12.59 -8.39 -0.98
CA VAL A 133 13.42 -7.18 -0.97
C VAL A 133 13.67 -6.72 0.46
N THR A 134 14.80 -6.08 0.68
CA THR A 134 15.14 -5.51 1.99
C THR A 134 14.61 -4.09 2.14
N LYS A 135 14.44 -3.66 3.39
CA LYS A 135 14.07 -2.28 3.74
C LYS A 135 14.88 -1.25 2.94
N GLY A 136 14.20 -0.21 2.47
CA GLY A 136 14.81 0.87 1.66
C GLY A 136 14.98 0.53 0.18
N THR A 137 14.68 -0.70 -0.26
CA THR A 137 14.71 -1.05 -1.68
C THR A 137 13.66 -0.24 -2.43
N LYS A 138 14.05 0.43 -3.51
CA LYS A 138 13.14 1.15 -4.39
C LYS A 138 12.27 0.17 -5.17
N ILE A 139 10.96 0.30 -5.03
CA ILE A 139 9.96 -0.59 -5.66
C ILE A 139 9.41 0.03 -6.94
N VAL A 140 8.90 1.25 -6.84
CA VAL A 140 8.38 2.04 -7.97
C VAL A 140 8.85 3.47 -7.82
N SER A 141 9.15 4.12 -8.94
CA SER A 141 9.27 5.57 -9.02
C SER A 141 8.18 6.15 -9.92
N PHE A 142 7.81 7.40 -9.67
CA PHE A 142 6.79 8.10 -10.43
C PHE A 142 7.14 9.58 -10.62
N ASP A 143 6.78 10.12 -11.77
CA ASP A 143 6.95 11.55 -12.06
C ASP A 143 5.75 12.32 -11.48
N LYS A 144 5.91 12.74 -10.20
CA LYS A 144 4.88 13.48 -9.46
C LYS A 144 4.38 14.70 -10.22
N GLU A 145 5.32 15.50 -10.76
CA GLU A 145 4.97 16.73 -11.45
C GLU A 145 4.21 16.47 -12.76
N ALA A 146 4.59 15.42 -13.49
CA ALA A 146 3.89 15.06 -14.72
C ALA A 146 2.48 14.52 -14.44
N ILE A 147 2.29 13.79 -13.33
CA ILE A 147 0.99 13.29 -12.87
C ILE A 147 0.10 14.47 -12.47
N GLU A 148 0.61 15.44 -11.69
CA GLU A 148 -0.11 16.66 -11.31
C GLU A 148 -0.48 17.51 -12.54
N LYS A 149 0.45 17.69 -13.48
CA LYS A 149 0.20 18.40 -14.76
C LYS A 149 -0.85 17.71 -15.63
N ALA A 150 -0.98 16.38 -15.51
CA ALA A 150 -2.02 15.62 -16.18
C ALA A 150 -3.39 15.73 -15.47
N GLY A 151 -3.48 16.44 -14.33
CA GLY A 151 -4.70 16.74 -13.61
C GLY A 151 -5.08 15.71 -12.54
N TYR A 152 -4.15 14.85 -12.12
CA TYR A 152 -4.38 13.85 -11.09
C TYR A 152 -3.82 14.29 -9.73
N ASP A 153 -4.50 13.90 -8.66
CA ASP A 153 -4.01 14.02 -7.29
C ASP A 153 -2.93 12.96 -7.05
N VAL A 154 -1.82 13.34 -6.44
CA VAL A 154 -0.66 12.48 -6.18
C VAL A 154 -0.62 11.90 -4.78
N THR A 155 -1.60 12.18 -3.95
CA THR A 155 -1.71 11.62 -2.59
C THR A 155 -1.57 10.10 -2.63
N VAL A 156 -0.78 9.55 -1.72
CA VAL A 156 -0.46 8.11 -1.68
C VAL A 156 -1.05 7.47 -0.43
N PRO A 157 -2.23 6.84 -0.48
CA PRO A 157 -2.72 5.97 0.58
C PRO A 157 -1.81 4.75 0.79
N VAL A 158 -1.56 4.46 2.07
CA VAL A 158 -0.85 3.27 2.56
C VAL A 158 -1.73 2.60 3.59
N VAL A 159 -2.28 1.44 3.25
CA VAL A 159 -3.24 0.73 4.10
C VAL A 159 -2.78 -0.68 4.42
N VAL A 160 -3.07 -1.12 5.64
CA VAL A 160 -2.92 -2.50 6.08
C VAL A 160 -4.14 -3.27 5.60
N SER A 161 -4.02 -4.01 4.50
CA SER A 161 -5.16 -4.69 3.85
C SER A 161 -5.73 -5.85 4.68
N ASN A 162 -4.88 -6.52 5.48
CA ASN A 162 -5.29 -7.57 6.41
C ASN A 162 -5.57 -7.06 7.84
N SER A 163 -6.08 -5.84 7.98
CA SER A 163 -6.36 -5.15 9.25
C SER A 163 -7.19 -5.97 10.24
N ASN A 164 -8.10 -6.81 9.74
CA ASN A 164 -8.99 -7.68 10.54
C ASN A 164 -8.24 -8.75 11.34
N LEU A 165 -6.98 -9.05 11.00
CA LEU A 165 -6.17 -10.04 11.71
C LEU A 165 -5.56 -9.47 13.00
N PHE A 166 -5.47 -8.15 13.13
CA PHE A 166 -4.81 -7.47 14.23
C PHE A 166 -5.79 -6.93 15.27
N LYS A 167 -5.29 -6.66 16.48
CA LYS A 167 -6.09 -6.11 17.58
C LYS A 167 -6.40 -4.63 17.35
N SER A 168 -5.37 -3.85 17.02
CA SER A 168 -5.50 -2.43 16.63
C SER A 168 -4.42 -2.04 15.62
N ILE A 169 -4.72 -1.02 14.85
CA ILE A 169 -3.79 -0.37 13.93
C ILE A 169 -3.98 1.13 14.15
N GLU A 170 -2.89 1.80 14.50
CA GLU A 170 -2.91 3.22 14.84
C GLU A 170 -1.85 3.96 14.04
N THR A 171 -2.20 5.12 13.50
CA THR A 171 -1.24 6.06 12.94
C THR A 171 -0.60 6.82 14.10
N ILE A 172 0.73 6.69 14.24
CA ILE A 172 1.49 7.23 15.38
C ILE A 172 2.32 8.46 15.04
N SER A 173 2.45 8.81 13.77
CA SER A 173 3.14 10.00 13.31
C SER A 173 2.29 10.78 12.32
N ASN A 174 2.42 12.10 12.35
CA ASN A 174 1.84 13.04 11.41
C ASN A 174 2.90 14.10 11.05
N GLY A 175 2.64 14.90 10.03
CA GLY A 175 3.61 15.83 9.49
C GLY A 175 4.62 15.13 8.57
N HIS A 176 5.86 15.64 8.55
CA HIS A 176 6.88 15.07 7.66
C HIS A 176 7.27 13.64 8.06
N VAL A 177 7.26 12.74 7.08
CA VAL A 177 7.64 11.33 7.23
C VAL A 177 8.58 10.89 6.10
N ASP A 178 9.42 9.92 6.40
CA ASP A 178 10.36 9.27 5.46
C ASP A 178 10.55 7.79 5.85
N GLU A 179 11.47 7.11 5.20
CA GLU A 179 11.79 5.70 5.41
C GLU A 179 12.35 5.38 6.82
N ASN A 180 12.65 6.39 7.63
CA ASN A 180 13.15 6.24 9.01
C ASN A 180 12.08 6.54 10.06
N ILE A 181 10.99 7.19 9.68
CA ILE A 181 9.91 7.60 10.60
C ILE A 181 8.85 6.51 10.69
N GLU A 182 8.66 5.96 11.89
CA GLU A 182 7.58 5.03 12.18
C GLU A 182 6.22 5.74 12.12
N VAL A 183 5.30 5.25 11.28
CA VAL A 183 4.01 5.89 11.04
C VAL A 183 2.83 5.03 11.51
N ILE A 184 2.96 3.72 11.42
CA ILE A 184 1.92 2.76 11.85
C ILE A 184 2.44 1.95 13.03
N CYS A 185 1.59 1.79 14.04
CA CYS A 185 1.75 0.81 15.11
C CYS A 185 0.64 -0.24 14.99
N VAL A 186 1.01 -1.50 14.81
CA VAL A 186 0.09 -2.64 14.70
C VAL A 186 0.18 -3.47 15.98
N GLU A 187 -0.91 -3.56 16.76
CA GLU A 187 -1.01 -4.46 17.91
C GLU A 187 -1.50 -5.85 17.48
N ILE A 188 -0.79 -6.85 17.90
CA ILE A 188 -1.10 -8.25 17.62
C ILE A 188 -2.18 -8.73 18.61
N LYS A 189 -3.07 -9.64 18.16
CA LYS A 189 -4.13 -10.26 18.99
C LYS A 189 -3.59 -11.19 20.05
#